data_4726b1c3c0094451a548f3d1d1e8f624
#
_entry.id   4726b1c3c0094451a548f3d1d1e8f624
#
_cell.length_a   1.000
_cell.length_b   1.000
_cell.length_c   1.000
_cell.angle_alpha   90.00
_cell.angle_beta   90.00
_cell.angle_gamma   90.00
#
_symmetry.space_group_name_H-M   'P 1'
#
loop_
_entity.id
_entity.type
_entity.pdbx_description
1 polymer ?
#
loop_
_entity_poly.entity_id
_entity_poly.type
_entity_poly.pdbx_seq_one_letter_code
_entity_poly.pdbx_strand_id
1 'polypeptide(L)'
;PMVHRHHTGLEILEQVAGPIHGFCSGIGTGGTITGIGEVLKALNPDITIWAVEPENAAILAGGTIGTHLQMGIGDGLIPDILNREIYDDIYVVTDEEAIQTAKDLARKEGLMCGISSGTNVAAALKLAKKLGKGKTVVTVLPDTAERYFSTPLFEQES
;
A
#
# COMPACT_ATOMS: atom_id res chain seq x y z
N PRO A 1 -0.87 -7.93 -13.34
CA PRO A 1 -1.95 -8.43 -12.45
C PRO A 1 -1.94 -9.94 -12.27
N MET A 2 -1.74 -10.72 -13.35
CA MET A 2 -1.86 -12.19 -13.35
C MET A 2 -1.03 -12.88 -12.26
N VAL A 3 0.25 -12.49 -12.06
CA VAL A 3 1.10 -13.04 -11.00
C VAL A 3 0.49 -12.78 -9.63
N HIS A 4 0.05 -11.55 -9.37
CA HIS A 4 -0.55 -11.19 -8.09
C HIS A 4 -1.91 -11.85 -7.87
N ARG A 5 -2.67 -12.11 -8.94
CA ARG A 5 -3.93 -12.83 -8.87
C ARG A 5 -3.72 -14.33 -8.58
N HIS A 6 -2.78 -14.99 -9.28
CA HIS A 6 -2.58 -16.44 -9.19
C HIS A 6 -1.63 -16.87 -8.06
N HIS A 7 -0.87 -15.94 -7.49
CA HIS A 7 0.09 -16.25 -6.43
C HIS A 7 -0.17 -15.39 -5.19
N THR A 8 0.19 -14.11 -5.21
CA THR A 8 0.16 -13.25 -4.02
C THR A 8 -1.21 -13.20 -3.35
N GLY A 9 -2.29 -13.06 -4.13
CA GLY A 9 -3.66 -13.03 -3.58
C GLY A 9 -4.04 -14.35 -2.91
N LEU A 10 -3.64 -15.49 -3.48
CA LEU A 10 -3.90 -16.80 -2.91
C LEU A 10 -3.06 -17.05 -1.66
N GLU A 11 -1.77 -16.67 -1.68
CA GLU A 11 -0.89 -16.76 -0.51
C GLU A 11 -1.43 -15.96 0.68
N ILE A 12 -1.96 -14.75 0.43
CA ILE A 12 -2.62 -13.95 1.47
C ILE A 12 -3.78 -14.71 2.09
N LEU A 13 -4.62 -15.35 1.27
CA LEU A 13 -5.76 -16.14 1.76
C LEU A 13 -5.35 -17.37 2.57
N GLU A 14 -4.25 -18.01 2.19
CA GLU A 14 -3.71 -19.17 2.92
C GLU A 14 -3.08 -18.77 4.27
N GLN A 15 -2.41 -17.61 4.30
CA GLN A 15 -1.65 -17.17 5.48
C GLN A 15 -2.50 -16.41 6.50
N VAL A 16 -3.56 -15.74 6.06
CA VAL A 16 -4.44 -14.97 6.95
C VAL A 16 -5.58 -15.84 7.44
N ALA A 17 -5.55 -16.15 8.72
CA ALA A 17 -6.65 -16.88 9.36
C ALA A 17 -7.90 -16.00 9.51
N GLY A 18 -8.99 -16.42 8.87
CA GLY A 18 -10.29 -15.75 8.98
C GLY A 18 -10.57 -14.71 7.89
N PRO A 19 -11.67 -13.97 8.03
CA PRO A 19 -12.11 -13.03 6.99
C PRO A 19 -11.22 -11.79 6.93
N ILE A 20 -10.87 -11.37 5.71
CA ILE A 20 -10.19 -10.10 5.43
C ILE A 20 -11.26 -9.04 5.16
N HIS A 21 -11.21 -7.94 5.89
CA HIS A 21 -12.21 -6.86 5.85
C HIS A 21 -11.72 -5.63 5.09
N GLY A 22 -10.41 -5.46 4.98
CA GLY A 22 -9.80 -4.36 4.26
C GLY A 22 -8.47 -4.74 3.62
N PHE A 23 -8.19 -4.11 2.49
CA PHE A 23 -6.91 -4.20 1.79
C PHE A 23 -6.51 -2.83 1.26
N CYS A 24 -5.24 -2.50 1.29
CA CYS A 24 -4.74 -1.31 0.62
C CYS A 24 -3.37 -1.55 0.00
N SER A 25 -3.09 -0.81 -1.07
CA SER A 25 -1.80 -0.86 -1.75
C SER A 25 -1.51 0.42 -2.51
N GLY A 26 -0.26 0.84 -2.51
CA GLY A 26 0.24 1.90 -3.37
C GLY A 26 0.12 1.54 -4.85
N ILE A 27 -0.08 2.57 -5.67
CA ILE A 27 -0.23 2.44 -7.11
C ILE A 27 1.10 2.81 -7.79
N GLY A 28 1.81 1.80 -8.27
CA GLY A 28 2.85 1.95 -9.30
C GLY A 28 2.24 1.55 -10.65
N THR A 29 2.48 0.33 -11.08
CA THR A 29 1.86 -0.21 -12.32
C THR A 29 0.38 -0.57 -12.16
N GLY A 30 -0.16 -0.59 -10.94
CA GLY A 30 -1.54 -1.02 -10.65
C GLY A 30 -1.75 -2.54 -10.61
N GLY A 31 -0.72 -3.32 -10.94
CA GLY A 31 -0.83 -4.79 -11.01
C GLY A 31 -1.10 -5.46 -9.67
N THR A 32 -0.48 -4.96 -8.61
CA THR A 32 -0.63 -5.51 -7.24
C THR A 32 -2.06 -5.34 -6.74
N ILE A 33 -2.56 -4.10 -6.73
CA ILE A 33 -3.91 -3.83 -6.20
C ILE A 33 -4.99 -4.51 -7.05
N THR A 34 -4.83 -4.51 -8.37
CA THR A 34 -5.78 -5.17 -9.28
C THR A 34 -5.80 -6.67 -9.04
N GLY A 35 -4.63 -7.32 -9.09
CA GLY A 35 -4.55 -8.78 -8.97
C GLY A 35 -5.01 -9.31 -7.61
N ILE A 36 -4.54 -8.70 -6.51
CA ILE A 36 -4.93 -9.08 -5.15
C ILE A 36 -6.40 -8.71 -4.91
N GLY A 37 -6.80 -7.48 -5.27
CA GLY A 37 -8.15 -7.00 -5.06
C GLY A 37 -9.22 -7.85 -5.75
N GLU A 38 -8.96 -8.31 -6.98
CA GLU A 38 -9.88 -9.21 -7.69
C GLU A 38 -10.10 -10.53 -6.94
N VAL A 39 -9.03 -11.13 -6.39
CA VAL A 39 -9.12 -12.35 -5.60
C VAL A 39 -9.90 -12.10 -4.31
N LEU A 40 -9.58 -11.03 -3.60
CA LEU A 40 -10.22 -10.73 -2.31
C LEU A 40 -11.70 -10.37 -2.48
N LYS A 41 -12.06 -9.54 -3.49
CA LYS A 41 -13.47 -9.20 -3.78
C LYS A 41 -14.29 -10.37 -4.29
N ALA A 42 -13.67 -11.31 -5.00
CA ALA A 42 -14.37 -12.52 -5.44
C ALA A 42 -14.83 -13.40 -4.25
N LEU A 43 -14.08 -13.39 -3.14
CA LEU A 43 -14.41 -14.14 -1.93
C LEU A 43 -15.23 -13.35 -0.92
N ASN A 44 -14.99 -12.07 -0.82
CA ASN A 44 -15.73 -11.15 0.03
C ASN A 44 -16.06 -9.86 -0.74
N PRO A 45 -17.22 -9.78 -1.38
CA PRO A 45 -17.63 -8.57 -2.12
C PRO A 45 -17.70 -7.29 -1.26
N ASP A 46 -17.88 -7.44 0.05
CA ASP A 46 -17.99 -6.33 1.00
C ASP A 46 -16.63 -5.85 1.53
N ILE A 47 -15.50 -6.41 1.06
CA ILE A 47 -14.18 -5.96 1.45
C ILE A 47 -13.95 -4.52 1.02
N THR A 48 -13.40 -3.71 1.92
CA THR A 48 -12.99 -2.34 1.59
C THR A 48 -11.58 -2.33 1.04
N ILE A 49 -11.40 -1.82 -0.18
CA ILE A 49 -10.09 -1.69 -0.83
C ILE A 49 -9.76 -0.22 -1.04
N TRP A 50 -8.57 0.19 -0.56
CA TRP A 50 -8.05 1.53 -0.79
C TRP A 50 -6.86 1.52 -1.76
N ALA A 51 -6.96 2.38 -2.78
CA ALA A 51 -5.81 2.79 -3.58
C ALA A 51 -5.00 3.82 -2.80
N VAL A 52 -3.67 3.69 -2.78
CA VAL A 52 -2.82 4.61 -2.02
C VAL A 52 -1.89 5.36 -2.97
N GLU A 53 -1.83 6.68 -2.81
CA GLU A 53 -1.01 7.57 -3.60
C GLU A 53 -0.13 8.47 -2.74
N PRO A 54 1.10 8.82 -3.20
CA PRO A 54 1.86 9.92 -2.60
C PRO A 54 1.13 11.25 -2.77
N GLU A 55 1.16 12.10 -1.74
CA GLU A 55 0.51 13.41 -1.77
C GLU A 55 0.94 14.25 -2.99
N ASN A 56 2.25 14.27 -3.29
CA ASN A 56 2.80 15.03 -4.41
C ASN A 56 2.59 14.39 -5.78
N ALA A 57 1.95 13.24 -5.86
CA ALA A 57 1.61 12.56 -7.13
C ALA A 57 0.25 11.85 -7.06
N ALA A 58 -0.72 12.45 -6.38
CA ALA A 58 -2.05 11.90 -6.14
C ALA A 58 -2.98 12.10 -7.34
N ILE A 59 -2.68 11.46 -8.47
CA ILE A 59 -3.37 11.66 -9.76
C ILE A 59 -4.77 11.09 -9.76
N LEU A 60 -4.98 9.92 -9.17
CA LEU A 60 -6.32 9.33 -9.04
C LEU A 60 -7.23 10.18 -8.15
N ALA A 61 -6.66 10.86 -7.15
CA ALA A 61 -7.37 11.81 -6.30
C ALA A 61 -7.58 13.18 -6.96
N GLY A 62 -7.19 13.36 -8.23
CA GLY A 62 -7.34 14.62 -8.97
C GLY A 62 -6.22 15.63 -8.74
N GLY A 63 -5.11 15.23 -8.15
CA GLY A 63 -3.91 16.04 -7.97
C GLY A 63 -3.03 16.12 -9.22
N THR A 64 -1.87 16.73 -9.05
CA THR A 64 -0.86 16.93 -10.10
C THR A 64 0.38 16.07 -9.86
N ILE A 65 1.17 15.87 -10.91
CA ILE A 65 2.45 15.17 -10.80
C ILE A 65 3.47 16.09 -10.13
N GLY A 66 4.08 15.60 -9.05
CA GLY A 66 5.16 16.27 -8.35
C GLY A 66 6.23 15.28 -7.88
N THR A 67 7.31 15.82 -7.32
CA THR A 67 8.40 15.00 -6.77
C THR A 67 8.03 14.49 -5.38
N HIS A 68 8.27 13.21 -5.14
CA HIS A 68 8.09 12.56 -3.84
C HIS A 68 9.19 11.51 -3.58
N LEU A 69 9.28 11.02 -2.36
CA LEU A 69 10.29 10.06 -1.91
C LEU A 69 9.77 8.61 -1.86
N GLN A 70 8.51 8.39 -2.16
CA GLN A 70 7.84 7.09 -2.10
C GLN A 70 8.09 6.30 -3.40
N MET A 71 9.32 5.81 -3.55
CA MET A 71 9.81 5.13 -4.76
C MET A 71 8.96 3.89 -5.12
N GLY A 72 8.70 3.71 -6.42
CA GLY A 72 7.96 2.57 -6.95
C GLY A 72 6.45 2.73 -6.98
N ILE A 73 5.94 3.87 -6.52
CA ILE A 73 4.53 4.27 -6.63
C ILE A 73 4.44 5.73 -7.07
N GLY A 74 3.27 6.15 -7.55
CA GLY A 74 3.05 7.55 -7.92
C GLY A 74 3.83 7.99 -9.17
N ASP A 75 3.93 7.14 -10.18
CA ASP A 75 4.70 7.40 -11.42
C ASP A 75 4.11 8.49 -12.32
N GLY A 76 3.06 9.16 -11.86
CA GLY A 76 2.46 10.29 -12.56
C GLY A 76 1.53 9.91 -13.72
N LEU A 77 1.24 8.64 -13.91
CA LEU A 77 0.32 8.13 -14.93
C LEU A 77 -0.70 7.18 -14.29
N ILE A 78 -1.90 7.15 -14.86
CA ILE A 78 -2.87 6.10 -14.52
C ILE A 78 -2.52 4.88 -15.37
N PRO A 79 -2.10 3.75 -14.77
CA PRO A 79 -1.68 2.60 -15.54
C PRO A 79 -2.86 1.93 -16.27
N ASP A 80 -2.66 1.52 -17.51
CA ASP A 80 -3.69 0.82 -18.30
C ASP A 80 -4.16 -0.49 -17.69
N ILE A 81 -3.28 -1.16 -16.91
CA ILE A 81 -3.59 -2.42 -16.25
C ILE A 81 -4.31 -2.25 -14.92
N LEU A 82 -4.49 -1.02 -14.43
CA LEU A 82 -5.22 -0.73 -13.22
C LEU A 82 -6.71 -0.90 -13.44
N ASN A 83 -7.31 -1.86 -12.77
CA ASN A 83 -8.76 -1.95 -12.68
C ASN A 83 -9.28 -0.87 -11.72
N ARG A 84 -9.83 0.21 -12.28
CA ARG A 84 -10.32 1.35 -11.48
C ARG A 84 -11.59 1.07 -10.69
N GLU A 85 -12.26 -0.04 -10.95
CA GLU A 85 -13.46 -0.47 -10.22
C GLU A 85 -13.10 -1.35 -9.01
N ILE A 86 -11.79 -1.68 -8.83
CA ILE A 86 -11.38 -2.60 -7.76
C ILE A 86 -11.27 -1.93 -6.40
N TYR A 87 -10.97 -0.63 -6.34
CA TYR A 87 -10.86 0.11 -5.10
C TYR A 87 -12.11 0.96 -4.82
N ASP A 88 -12.42 1.11 -3.55
CA ASP A 88 -13.60 1.81 -3.06
C ASP A 88 -13.29 3.27 -2.71
N ASP A 89 -12.01 3.58 -2.41
CA ASP A 89 -11.56 4.91 -2.01
C ASP A 89 -10.07 5.09 -2.31
N ILE A 90 -9.61 6.34 -2.30
CA ILE A 90 -8.21 6.71 -2.51
C ILE A 90 -7.70 7.36 -1.22
N TYR A 91 -6.56 6.86 -0.71
CA TYR A 91 -5.89 7.44 0.44
C TYR A 91 -4.55 8.03 0.04
N VAL A 92 -4.33 9.27 0.46
CA VAL A 92 -3.11 10.03 0.13
C VAL A 92 -2.20 10.07 1.35
N VAL A 93 -0.91 9.75 1.15
CA VAL A 93 0.12 9.68 2.20
C VAL A 93 1.23 10.68 1.91
N THR A 94 1.64 11.46 2.92
CA THR A 94 2.80 12.36 2.81
C THR A 94 4.12 11.59 2.87
N ASP A 95 5.21 12.19 2.39
CA ASP A 95 6.54 11.59 2.49
C ASP A 95 6.97 11.42 3.95
N GLU A 96 6.66 12.40 4.83
CA GLU A 96 6.96 12.33 6.25
C GLU A 96 6.22 11.16 6.92
N GLU A 97 4.93 10.98 6.63
CA GLU A 97 4.15 9.88 7.20
C GLU A 97 4.68 8.52 6.72
N ALA A 98 5.05 8.39 5.45
CA ALA A 98 5.63 7.18 4.88
C ALA A 98 6.97 6.82 5.52
N ILE A 99 7.90 7.78 5.61
CA ILE A 99 9.23 7.61 6.20
C ILE A 99 9.13 7.27 7.69
N GLN A 100 8.31 8.02 8.45
CA GLN A 100 8.13 7.77 9.87
C GLN A 100 7.54 6.38 10.12
N THR A 101 6.57 5.96 9.32
CA THR A 101 5.99 4.62 9.44
C THR A 101 7.00 3.53 9.11
N ALA A 102 7.85 3.70 8.09
CA ALA A 102 8.90 2.75 7.77
C ALA A 102 9.95 2.66 8.91
N LYS A 103 10.34 3.79 9.52
CA LYS A 103 11.19 3.82 10.72
C LYS A 103 10.56 3.11 11.91
N ASP A 104 9.27 3.32 12.13
CA ASP A 104 8.53 2.66 13.21
C ASP A 104 8.43 1.15 13.01
N LEU A 105 8.22 0.68 11.78
CA LEU A 105 8.24 -0.75 11.45
C LEU A 105 9.59 -1.38 11.77
N ALA A 106 10.69 -0.71 11.43
CA ALA A 106 12.02 -1.19 11.76
C ALA A 106 12.26 -1.23 13.29
N ARG A 107 11.88 -0.18 14.01
CA ARG A 107 12.13 -0.04 15.45
C ARG A 107 11.23 -0.93 16.32
N LYS A 108 9.94 -1.06 15.97
CA LYS A 108 8.92 -1.70 16.80
C LYS A 108 8.67 -3.16 16.41
N GLU A 109 8.77 -3.46 15.12
CA GLU A 109 8.43 -4.76 14.55
C GLU A 109 9.65 -5.53 13.99
N GLY A 110 10.82 -4.87 13.92
CA GLY A 110 12.03 -5.46 13.33
C GLY A 110 11.95 -5.63 11.81
N LEU A 111 11.02 -4.95 11.14
CA LEU A 111 10.80 -5.04 9.70
C LEU A 111 11.52 -3.91 8.97
N MET A 112 12.67 -4.22 8.38
CA MET A 112 13.44 -3.27 7.59
C MET A 112 12.91 -3.23 6.15
N CYS A 113 11.99 -2.32 5.89
CA CYS A 113 11.28 -2.17 4.62
C CYS A 113 11.52 -0.78 3.99
N GLY A 114 11.16 -0.65 2.72
CA GLY A 114 11.27 0.60 1.97
C GLY A 114 10.22 1.64 2.34
N ILE A 115 10.36 2.85 1.79
CA ILE A 115 9.44 3.98 2.07
C ILE A 115 8.03 3.67 1.57
N SER A 116 7.87 3.04 0.39
CA SER A 116 6.57 2.64 -0.12
C SER A 116 5.87 1.60 0.75
N SER A 117 6.63 0.77 1.47
CA SER A 117 6.08 -0.12 2.51
C SER A 117 5.54 0.68 3.69
N GLY A 118 6.25 1.75 4.10
CA GLY A 118 5.75 2.71 5.09
C GLY A 118 4.44 3.37 4.66
N THR A 119 4.35 3.76 3.38
CA THR A 119 3.13 4.29 2.76
C THR A 119 1.96 3.31 2.91
N ASN A 120 2.18 2.06 2.52
CA ASN A 120 1.15 1.02 2.57
C ASN A 120 0.68 0.77 4.01
N VAL A 121 1.61 0.69 4.97
CA VAL A 121 1.26 0.45 6.38
C VAL A 121 0.57 1.67 7.00
N ALA A 122 0.99 2.90 6.69
CA ALA A 122 0.29 4.11 7.12
C ALA A 122 -1.18 4.09 6.69
N ALA A 123 -1.44 3.80 5.43
CA ALA A 123 -2.80 3.65 4.90
C ALA A 123 -3.56 2.49 5.57
N ALA A 124 -2.91 1.33 5.77
CA ALA A 124 -3.52 0.18 6.42
C ALA A 124 -3.95 0.47 7.86
N LEU A 125 -3.15 1.20 8.62
CA LEU A 125 -3.48 1.63 9.99
C LEU A 125 -4.69 2.57 10.01
N LYS A 126 -4.80 3.47 9.03
CA LYS A 126 -5.97 4.36 8.89
C LYS A 126 -7.22 3.59 8.49
N LEU A 127 -7.08 2.66 7.55
CA LEU A 127 -8.18 1.79 7.14
C LEU A 127 -8.67 0.92 8.30
N ALA A 128 -7.74 0.31 9.05
CA ALA A 128 -8.07 -0.48 10.24
C ALA A 128 -8.83 0.34 11.30
N LYS A 129 -8.40 1.58 11.52
CA LYS A 129 -9.09 2.52 12.42
C LYS A 129 -10.49 2.87 11.92
N LYS A 130 -10.67 3.06 10.60
CA LYS A 130 -11.97 3.35 9.97
C LYS A 130 -12.93 2.16 10.10
N LEU A 131 -12.43 0.94 9.88
CA LEU A 131 -13.25 -0.28 9.95
C LEU A 131 -13.59 -0.70 11.38
N GLY A 132 -12.77 -0.33 12.34
CA GLY A 132 -13.01 -0.56 13.75
C GLY A 132 -12.46 -1.88 14.30
N LYS A 133 -12.73 -2.09 15.59
CA LYS A 133 -12.22 -3.22 16.36
C LYS A 133 -12.73 -4.58 15.82
N GLY A 134 -11.86 -5.57 15.82
CA GLY A 134 -12.17 -6.93 15.37
C GLY A 134 -12.15 -7.12 13.86
N LYS A 135 -11.67 -6.12 13.11
CA LYS A 135 -11.51 -6.20 11.66
C LYS A 135 -10.06 -6.50 11.27
N THR A 136 -9.89 -7.30 10.23
CA THR A 136 -8.59 -7.66 9.67
C THR A 136 -8.33 -6.82 8.43
N VAL A 137 -7.21 -6.10 8.41
CA VAL A 137 -6.72 -5.34 7.26
C VAL A 137 -5.38 -5.90 6.82
N VAL A 138 -5.21 -6.08 5.52
CA VAL A 138 -3.99 -6.61 4.91
C VAL A 138 -3.39 -5.56 3.98
N THR A 139 -2.07 -5.50 3.94
CA THR A 139 -1.31 -4.75 2.95
C THR A 139 -0.05 -5.50 2.56
N VAL A 140 0.73 -4.96 1.62
CA VAL A 140 1.97 -5.54 1.14
C VAL A 140 3.16 -4.66 1.47
N LEU A 141 4.31 -5.27 1.74
CA LEU A 141 5.61 -4.62 1.89
C LEU A 141 6.45 -4.95 0.64
N PRO A 142 6.46 -4.08 -0.38
CA PRO A 142 6.95 -4.45 -1.71
C PRO A 142 8.47 -4.62 -1.79
N ASP A 143 9.25 -3.98 -0.91
CA ASP A 143 10.70 -4.03 -0.91
C ASP A 143 11.34 -3.85 0.46
N THR A 144 12.66 -4.05 0.51
CA THR A 144 13.49 -3.92 1.72
C THR A 144 14.14 -2.54 1.81
N ALA A 145 14.56 -2.15 3.03
CA ALA A 145 15.18 -0.86 3.30
C ALA A 145 16.57 -0.68 2.65
N GLU A 146 17.25 -1.75 2.28
CA GLU A 146 18.61 -1.72 1.71
C GLU A 146 18.73 -0.83 0.46
N ARG A 147 17.67 -0.71 -0.32
CA ARG A 147 17.62 0.15 -1.52
C ARG A 147 17.63 1.65 -1.21
N TYR A 148 17.46 2.03 0.06
CA TYR A 148 17.21 3.40 0.48
C TYR A 148 18.25 3.95 1.44
N PHE A 149 19.45 3.34 1.52
CA PHE A 149 20.55 3.80 2.41
C PHE A 149 21.00 5.24 2.15
N SER A 150 20.84 5.75 0.93
CA SER A 150 21.15 7.13 0.56
C SER A 150 19.95 8.08 0.65
N THR A 151 18.87 7.68 1.28
CA THR A 151 17.64 8.47 1.40
C THR A 151 17.41 8.93 2.84
N PRO A 152 16.50 9.89 3.08
CA PRO A 152 16.11 10.34 4.42
C PRO A 152 15.61 9.24 5.36
N LEU A 153 15.30 8.04 4.84
CA LEU A 153 14.94 6.89 5.67
C LEU A 153 16.02 6.56 6.71
N PHE A 154 17.31 6.78 6.37
CA PHE A 154 18.47 6.48 7.23
C PHE A 154 19.15 7.72 7.79
N GLU A 155 18.68 8.93 7.48
CA GLU A 155 19.20 10.13 8.12
C GLU A 155 18.88 10.10 9.61
N GLN A 156 19.92 10.28 10.44
CA GLN A 156 19.76 10.41 11.88
C GLN A 156 19.15 11.76 12.18
N GLU A 157 18.10 11.78 12.97
CA GLU A 157 17.64 13.00 13.60
C GLU A 157 18.75 13.52 14.51
N SER A 158 19.40 14.63 14.10
CA SER A 158 20.46 15.31 14.87
C SER A 158 19.86 16.10 16.04
#